data_e314f93309b210813ed0c942628a3b0f
#
_entry.id   e314f93309b210813ed0c942628a3b0f
#
_cell.length_a   1.000
_cell.length_b   1.000
_cell.length_c   1.000
_cell.angle_alpha   90.00
_cell.angle_beta   90.00
_cell.angle_gamma   90.00
#
_symmetry.space_group_name_H-M   'P 1'
#
loop_
_entity.id
_entity.type
_entity.pdbx_description
1 polymer ?
#
loop_
_entity_poly.entity_id
_entity_poly.type
_entity_poly.pdbx_seq_one_letter_code
_entity_poly.pdbx_strand_id
1 'polypeptide(L)'
;ITYNQELQLNDEVDINCVYFDHDKKRLQYKMEMIHKEKKFLASTIEILALYVDLNERKVAEFEIEKVKIMDDFIDKNKSQFKNENLKFSSKLKK
;
A
#
# COMPACT_ATOMS: atom_id res chain seq x y z
N ILE A 1 5.51 7.06 -7.55
CA ILE A 1 4.22 7.20 -8.28
C ILE A 1 4.45 6.99 -9.75
N THR A 2 3.63 6.17 -10.36
CA THR A 2 3.68 5.91 -11.80
C THR A 2 2.39 6.39 -12.44
N TYR A 3 2.50 7.26 -13.43
CA TYR A 3 1.35 7.79 -14.17
C TYR A 3 1.24 7.07 -15.51
N ASN A 4 0.10 6.45 -15.78
CA ASN A 4 -0.18 5.73 -17.01
C ASN A 4 -1.00 6.54 -18.01
N GLN A 5 -1.97 7.28 -17.50
CA GLN A 5 -2.80 8.19 -18.29
C GLN A 5 -3.13 9.43 -17.48
N GLU A 6 -3.26 10.55 -18.16
CA GLU A 6 -3.56 11.82 -17.55
C GLU A 6 -5.04 11.92 -17.15
N LEU A 7 -5.28 12.43 -15.94
CA LEU A 7 -6.62 12.77 -15.46
C LEU A 7 -6.90 14.23 -15.73
N GLN A 8 -8.17 14.51 -16.00
CA GLN A 8 -8.64 15.88 -16.19
C GLN A 8 -9.34 16.40 -14.95
N LEU A 9 -9.51 17.71 -14.87
CA LEU A 9 -10.24 18.35 -13.78
C LEU A 9 -11.65 17.78 -13.69
N ASN A 10 -12.10 17.49 -12.47
CA ASN A 10 -13.40 16.90 -12.14
C ASN A 10 -13.58 15.42 -12.55
N ASP A 11 -12.52 14.74 -12.99
CA ASP A 11 -12.61 13.31 -13.18
C ASP A 11 -12.78 12.60 -11.85
N GLU A 12 -13.70 11.66 -11.78
CA GLU A 12 -13.85 10.79 -10.61
C GLU A 12 -12.98 9.57 -10.77
N VAL A 13 -12.39 9.12 -9.65
CA VAL A 13 -11.51 7.96 -9.64
C VAL A 13 -11.86 7.03 -8.49
N ASP A 14 -11.61 5.74 -8.71
CA ASP A 14 -11.60 4.72 -7.65
C ASP A 14 -10.16 4.44 -7.26
N ILE A 15 -9.90 4.37 -5.96
CA ILE A 15 -8.58 4.03 -5.43
C ILE A 15 -8.69 2.66 -4.77
N ASN A 16 -7.94 1.70 -5.30
CA ASN A 16 -7.95 0.32 -4.79
C ASN A 16 -6.59 -0.04 -4.21
N CYS A 17 -6.58 -0.61 -3.02
CA CYS A 17 -5.39 -1.23 -2.46
C CYS A 17 -5.25 -2.62 -3.09
N VAL A 18 -4.21 -2.81 -3.90
CA VAL A 18 -4.00 -4.07 -4.62
C VAL A 18 -2.90 -4.93 -4.02
N TYR A 19 -2.22 -4.41 -3.02
CA TYR A 19 -1.24 -5.16 -2.26
C TYR A 19 -0.98 -4.49 -0.92
N PHE A 20 -0.81 -5.30 0.12
CA PHE A 20 -0.40 -4.84 1.45
C PHE A 20 0.44 -5.93 2.11
N ASP A 21 1.55 -5.54 2.71
CA ASP A 21 2.38 -6.42 3.52
C ASP A 21 3.11 -5.61 4.59
N HIS A 22 3.71 -6.27 5.54
CA HIS A 22 4.44 -5.61 6.61
C HIS A 22 5.52 -6.53 7.20
N ASP A 23 6.47 -5.93 7.90
CA ASP A 23 7.35 -6.62 8.83
C ASP A 23 7.13 -6.03 10.24
N LYS A 24 8.09 -6.19 11.15
CA LYS A 24 7.94 -5.70 12.53
C LYS A 24 7.94 -4.18 12.65
N LYS A 25 8.55 -3.49 11.70
CA LYS A 25 8.80 -2.04 11.77
C LYS A 25 8.34 -1.27 10.53
N ARG A 26 8.02 -1.98 9.47
CA ARG A 26 7.70 -1.37 8.17
C ARG A 26 6.39 -1.91 7.64
N LEU A 27 5.75 -1.12 6.81
CA LEU A 27 4.63 -1.60 6.01
C LEU A 27 4.85 -1.19 4.55
N GLN A 28 4.30 -2.00 3.66
CA GLN A 28 4.35 -1.77 2.22
C GLN A 28 2.96 -1.91 1.66
N TYR A 29 2.57 -0.95 0.80
CA TYR A 29 1.31 -1.11 0.10
C TYR A 29 1.40 -0.53 -1.31
N LYS A 30 0.55 -1.05 -2.17
CA LYS A 30 0.39 -0.59 -3.54
C LYS A 30 -1.06 -0.29 -3.79
N MET A 31 -1.32 0.91 -4.32
CA MET A 31 -2.65 1.35 -4.70
C MET A 31 -2.71 1.68 -6.17
N GLU A 32 -3.86 1.39 -6.77
CA GLU A 32 -4.16 1.75 -8.15
C GLU A 32 -5.28 2.78 -8.17
N MET A 33 -5.08 3.85 -8.97
CA MET A 33 -6.08 4.86 -9.20
C MET A 33 -6.69 4.64 -10.59
N ILE A 34 -7.99 4.34 -10.64
CA ILE A 34 -8.69 3.95 -11.84
C ILE A 34 -9.76 4.99 -12.16
N HIS A 35 -9.79 5.47 -13.40
CA HIS A 35 -10.85 6.38 -13.86
C HIS A 35 -12.19 5.69 -13.73
N LYS A 36 -13.11 6.29 -12.97
CA LYS A 36 -14.36 5.65 -12.59
C LYS A 36 -15.25 5.33 -13.78
N GLU A 37 -15.36 6.25 -14.70
CA GLU A 37 -16.24 6.13 -15.87
C GLU A 37 -15.60 5.31 -17.00
N LYS A 38 -14.38 5.66 -17.37
CA LYS A 38 -13.67 5.04 -18.51
C LYS A 38 -12.89 3.78 -18.15
N LYS A 39 -12.75 3.50 -16.87
CA LYS A 39 -12.10 2.27 -16.36
C LYS A 39 -10.65 2.07 -16.77
N PHE A 40 -9.91 3.14 -17.08
CA PHE A 40 -8.48 3.02 -17.33
C PHE A 40 -7.66 3.23 -16.04
N LEU A 41 -6.49 2.61 -15.99
CA LEU A 41 -5.53 2.80 -14.89
C LEU A 41 -4.81 4.13 -15.07
N ALA A 42 -5.15 5.12 -14.24
CA ALA A 42 -4.57 6.46 -14.33
C ALA A 42 -3.19 6.55 -13.68
N SER A 43 -3.03 5.95 -12.50
CA SER A 43 -1.73 5.95 -11.82
C SER A 43 -1.63 4.79 -10.85
N THR A 44 -0.38 4.50 -10.44
CA THR A 44 -0.05 3.48 -9.46
C THR A 44 0.84 4.10 -8.40
N ILE A 45 0.55 3.83 -7.12
CA ILE A 45 1.33 4.31 -5.99
C ILE A 45 1.82 3.10 -5.20
N GLU A 46 3.13 3.04 -4.99
CA GLU A 46 3.75 2.03 -4.12
C GLU A 46 4.49 2.74 -3.01
N ILE A 47 4.20 2.38 -1.77
CA ILE A 47 4.76 3.06 -0.59
C ILE A 47 5.37 2.04 0.36
N LEU A 48 6.55 2.38 0.86
CA LEU A 48 7.18 1.71 2.00
C LEU A 48 7.29 2.73 3.13
N ALA A 49 6.66 2.43 4.26
CA ALA A 49 6.64 3.31 5.41
C ALA A 49 7.28 2.65 6.64
N LEU A 50 7.89 3.48 7.49
CA LEU A 50 8.46 3.03 8.76
C LEU A 50 7.54 3.45 9.91
N TYR A 51 7.39 2.55 10.89
CA TYR A 51 6.72 2.90 12.14
C TYR A 51 7.71 3.62 13.07
N VAL A 52 7.35 4.82 13.51
CA VAL A 52 8.23 5.67 14.30
C VAL A 52 7.55 6.06 15.61
N ASP A 53 8.29 5.94 16.71
CA ASP A 53 7.86 6.47 17.99
C ASP A 53 8.21 7.97 18.03
N LEU A 54 7.18 8.82 18.02
CA LEU A 54 7.35 10.26 17.99
C LEU A 54 7.95 10.81 19.29
N ASN A 55 7.73 10.15 20.42
CA ASN A 55 8.28 10.58 21.70
C ASN A 55 9.79 10.35 21.79
N GLU A 56 10.25 9.21 21.31
CA GLU A 56 11.66 8.86 21.30
C GLU A 56 12.35 9.18 19.98
N ARG A 57 11.59 9.54 18.96
CA ARG A 57 12.07 9.89 17.61
C ARG A 57 12.94 8.81 16.97
N LYS A 58 12.55 7.56 17.13
CA LYS A 58 13.26 6.43 16.55
C LYS A 58 12.28 5.42 15.97
N VAL A 59 12.80 4.56 15.10
CA VAL A 59 12.01 3.46 14.54
C VAL A 59 11.60 2.50 15.65
N ALA A 60 10.31 2.14 15.66
CA ALA A 60 9.73 1.24 16.66
C ALA A 60 9.09 0.04 15.99
N GLU A 61 8.88 -1.02 16.78
CA GLU A 61 8.12 -2.17 16.32
C GLU A 61 6.62 -1.92 16.47
N PHE A 62 5.83 -2.50 15.57
CA PHE A 62 4.38 -2.44 15.68
C PHE A 62 3.91 -3.15 16.96
N GLU A 63 2.91 -2.58 17.60
CA GLU A 63 2.25 -3.22 18.73
C GLU A 63 1.56 -4.52 18.27
N ILE A 64 1.46 -5.49 19.16
CA ILE A 64 0.86 -6.81 18.83
C ILE A 64 -0.55 -6.65 18.28
N GLU A 65 -1.34 -5.74 18.84
CA GLU A 65 -2.71 -5.46 18.37
C GLU A 65 -2.73 -4.96 16.94
N LYS A 66 -1.79 -4.09 16.56
CA LYS A 66 -1.68 -3.55 15.20
C LYS A 66 -1.24 -4.63 14.23
N VAL A 67 -0.29 -5.47 14.62
CA VAL A 67 0.17 -6.59 13.78
C VAL A 67 -1.00 -7.52 13.48
N LYS A 68 -1.81 -7.83 14.48
CA LYS A 68 -2.98 -8.68 14.30
C LYS A 68 -3.98 -8.11 13.31
N ILE A 69 -4.26 -6.80 13.41
CA ILE A 69 -5.15 -6.11 12.47
C ILE A 69 -4.61 -6.16 11.05
N MET A 70 -3.31 -5.92 10.88
CA MET A 70 -2.67 -5.98 9.56
C MET A 70 -2.70 -7.39 8.97
N ASP A 71 -2.42 -8.41 9.77
CA ASP A 71 -2.46 -9.80 9.32
C ASP A 71 -3.88 -10.22 8.92
N ASP A 72 -4.88 -9.82 9.69
CA ASP A 72 -6.28 -10.08 9.35
C ASP A 72 -6.66 -9.40 8.03
N PHE A 73 -6.22 -8.17 7.82
CA PHE A 73 -6.45 -7.46 6.57
C PHE A 73 -5.81 -8.18 5.38
N ILE A 74 -4.57 -8.64 5.54
CA ILE A 74 -3.85 -9.38 4.50
C ILE A 74 -4.60 -10.66 4.16
N ASP A 75 -5.03 -11.43 5.16
CA ASP A 75 -5.74 -12.68 4.95
C ASP A 75 -7.06 -12.49 4.21
N LYS A 76 -7.81 -11.46 4.58
CA LYS A 76 -9.10 -11.16 3.94
C LYS A 76 -8.97 -10.74 2.48
N ASN A 77 -7.85 -10.10 2.12
CA ASN A 77 -7.67 -9.52 0.79
C ASN A 77 -6.62 -10.24 -0.05
N LYS A 78 -6.08 -11.33 0.44
CA LYS A 78 -4.98 -12.06 -0.19
C LYS A 78 -5.26 -12.45 -1.65
N SER A 79 -6.48 -12.87 -1.93
CA SER A 79 -6.88 -13.27 -3.29
C SER A 79 -6.93 -12.10 -4.27
N GLN A 80 -7.02 -10.87 -3.78
CA GLN A 80 -7.07 -9.65 -4.58
C GLN A 80 -5.70 -8.99 -4.76
N PHE A 81 -4.69 -9.45 -4.01
CA PHE A 81 -3.37 -8.84 -4.04
C PHE A 81 -2.60 -9.24 -5.30
N LYS A 82 -1.90 -8.24 -5.86
CA LYS A 82 -1.06 -8.39 -7.05
C LYS A 82 0.40 -8.15 -6.67
N ASN A 83 1.25 -9.14 -6.86
CA ASN A 83 2.68 -9.06 -6.52
C ASN A 83 3.55 -8.52 -7.66
N GLU A 84 2.97 -8.26 -8.81
CA GLU A 84 3.72 -7.86 -9.99
C GLU A 84 4.27 -6.43 -9.86
N ASN A 85 5.52 -6.25 -10.26
CA ASN A 85 6.18 -4.95 -10.34
C ASN A 85 6.32 -4.20 -9.00
N LEU A 86 6.42 -4.93 -7.89
CA LEU A 86 6.67 -4.32 -6.59
C LEU A 86 8.15 -3.92 -6.46
N LYS A 87 8.38 -2.65 -6.11
CA LYS A 87 9.73 -2.08 -6.02
C LYS A 87 10.38 -2.30 -4.66
N PHE A 88 9.59 -2.41 -3.61
CA PHE A 88 10.10 -2.38 -2.23
C PHE A 88 9.96 -3.71 -1.49
N SER A 89 9.57 -4.78 -2.16
CA SER A 89 9.37 -6.09 -1.49
C SER A 89 10.62 -6.59 -0.79
N SER A 90 11.80 -6.35 -1.37
CA SER A 90 13.07 -6.76 -0.78
C SER A 90 13.46 -5.97 0.48
N LYS A 91 12.79 -4.85 0.74
CA LYS A 91 13.05 -4.02 1.93
C LYS A 91 12.39 -4.55 3.19
N LEU A 92 11.36 -5.38 3.07
CA LEU A 92 10.71 -5.99 4.22
C LEU A 92 11.57 -7.13 4.77
N LYS A 93 11.81 -7.11 6.07
CA LYS A 93 12.63 -8.10 6.78
C LYS A 93 11.73 -8.95 7.68
N LYS A 94 11.18 -9.97 7.10
CA LYS A 94 10.31 -10.90 7.83
C LYS A 94 11.06 -11.96 8.59
#